data_f49aa3232efad7b013cf46287e61512f
#
_entry.id   f49aa3232efad7b013cf46287e61512f
#
_cell.length_a   1.000
_cell.length_b   1.000
_cell.length_c   1.000
_cell.angle_alpha   90.00
_cell.angle_beta   90.00
_cell.angle_gamma   90.00
#
_symmetry.space_group_name_H-M   'P 1'
#
loop_
_entity.id
_entity.type
_entity.pdbx_description
1 polymer ?
#
loop_
_entity_poly.entity_id
_entity_poly.type
_entity_poly.pdbx_seq_one_letter_code
_entity_poly.pdbx_strand_id
1 'polypeptide(L)'
;MSDNNTSERKPLILIAEDVESNYKLLEIILKKEYDLLWAKNGKEAVEYAFAEHPDAVLMDIKMPVMDGIETLKEIRLRTTELPVIMQTAYAFDTDRRTAEEAGCNGFITKPVMPRELKMYLDKYLK
;
A
#
# COMPACT_ATOMS: atom_id res chain seq x y z
N MET A 1 -13.23 -12.82 -26.30
CA MET A 1 -12.97 -12.83 -25.58
C MET A 1 -13.18 -12.69 -24.88
N SER A 2 -13.23 -12.91 -24.88
CA SER A 2 -13.09 -12.85 -24.03
C SER A 2 -12.95 -12.99 -23.36
N ASP A 3 -12.69 -13.22 -23.16
CA ASP A 3 -12.34 -13.30 -22.27
C ASP A 3 -11.92 -12.98 -21.66
N ASN A 4 -11.65 -13.52 -22.04
CA ASN A 4 -10.80 -13.10 -21.39
C ASN A 4 -10.79 -12.11 -20.49
N ASN A 5 -11.20 -12.02 -20.23
CA ASN A 5 -11.41 -10.83 -19.46
C ASN A 5 -10.84 -10.86 -18.09
N THR A 6 -10.93 -11.94 -17.40
CA THR A 6 -10.33 -12.04 -16.09
C THR A 6 -8.82 -11.92 -16.15
N SER A 7 -8.22 -12.39 -17.23
CA SER A 7 -6.78 -12.27 -17.38
C SER A 7 -6.35 -10.83 -17.63
N GLU A 8 -7.30 -9.97 -18.04
CA GLU A 8 -7.03 -8.57 -18.29
C GLU A 8 -7.37 -7.68 -17.10
N ARG A 9 -7.90 -8.27 -16.05
CA ARG A 9 -8.26 -7.53 -14.86
C ARG A 9 -6.99 -7.06 -14.16
N LYS A 10 -6.95 -5.76 -13.88
CA LYS A 10 -5.81 -5.18 -13.17
C LYS A 10 -5.90 -5.49 -11.69
N PRO A 11 -4.77 -5.75 -11.04
CA PRO A 11 -4.77 -5.85 -9.59
C PRO A 11 -5.17 -4.52 -8.96
N LEU A 12 -5.85 -4.58 -7.82
CA LEU A 12 -6.28 -3.40 -7.09
C LEU A 12 -5.27 -3.08 -5.99
N ILE A 13 -4.77 -1.84 -5.99
CA ILE A 13 -3.84 -1.37 -4.98
C ILE A 13 -4.54 -0.34 -4.10
N LEU A 14 -4.59 -0.60 -2.80
CA LEU A 14 -5.08 0.36 -1.83
C LEU A 14 -3.92 1.27 -1.44
N ILE A 15 -4.11 2.59 -1.62
CA ILE A 15 -3.08 3.57 -1.26
C ILE A 15 -3.59 4.37 -0.07
N ALA A 16 -2.92 4.23 1.07
CA ALA A 16 -3.23 4.99 2.27
C ALA A 16 -2.26 6.16 2.37
N GLU A 17 -2.77 7.37 2.11
CA GLU A 17 -1.96 8.58 1.99
C GLU A 17 -2.85 9.78 2.28
N ASP A 18 -2.47 10.62 3.25
CA ASP A 18 -3.30 11.76 3.62
C ASP A 18 -3.04 13.02 2.78
N VAL A 19 -1.92 13.06 2.05
CA VAL A 19 -1.55 14.23 1.25
C VAL A 19 -1.88 13.96 -0.21
N GLU A 20 -2.80 14.76 -0.76
CA GLU A 20 -3.30 14.53 -2.11
C GLU A 20 -2.21 14.53 -3.17
N SER A 21 -1.24 15.44 -3.06
CA SER A 21 -0.16 15.51 -4.06
C SER A 21 0.69 14.25 -4.07
N ASN A 22 0.88 13.63 -2.90
CA ASN A 22 1.61 12.36 -2.82
C ASN A 22 0.80 11.23 -3.45
N TYR A 23 -0.51 11.21 -3.21
CA TYR A 23 -1.37 10.23 -3.85
C TYR A 23 -1.34 10.37 -5.37
N LYS A 24 -1.43 11.61 -5.87
CA LYS A 24 -1.44 11.83 -7.31
C LYS A 24 -0.14 11.39 -7.97
N LEU A 25 0.97 11.54 -7.29
CA LEU A 25 2.23 11.04 -7.81
C LEU A 25 2.21 9.53 -7.98
N LEU A 26 1.70 8.81 -6.96
CA LEU A 26 1.57 7.36 -7.04
C LEU A 26 0.57 6.96 -8.12
N GLU A 27 -0.50 7.72 -8.28
CA GLU A 27 -1.48 7.47 -9.33
C GLU A 27 -0.83 7.51 -10.71
N ILE A 28 -0.01 8.54 -10.97
CA ILE A 28 0.69 8.67 -12.24
C ILE A 28 1.60 7.46 -12.49
N ILE A 29 2.28 6.99 -11.45
CA ILE A 29 3.20 5.86 -11.58
C ILE A 29 2.45 4.55 -11.87
N LEU A 30 1.29 4.36 -11.27
CA LEU A 30 0.67 3.03 -11.19
C LEU A 30 -0.57 2.85 -12.03
N LYS A 31 -1.24 3.91 -12.46
CA LYS A 31 -2.60 3.78 -13.01
C LYS A 31 -2.69 2.98 -14.31
N LYS A 32 -1.59 2.84 -15.05
CA LYS A 32 -1.63 2.08 -16.29
C LYS A 32 -1.71 0.58 -16.05
N GLU A 33 -1.13 0.12 -14.96
CA GLU A 33 -1.02 -1.31 -14.68
C GLU A 33 -1.93 -1.77 -13.55
N TYR A 34 -2.45 -0.85 -12.73
CA TYR A 34 -3.21 -1.19 -11.53
C TYR A 34 -4.45 -0.33 -11.41
N ASP A 35 -5.50 -0.91 -10.83
CA ASP A 35 -6.62 -0.13 -10.35
C ASP A 35 -6.26 0.37 -8.95
N LEU A 36 -6.71 1.59 -8.63
CA LEU A 36 -6.29 2.25 -7.40
C LEU A 36 -7.47 2.63 -6.54
N LEU A 37 -7.29 2.52 -5.24
CA LEU A 37 -8.28 2.94 -4.25
C LEU A 37 -7.55 3.79 -3.21
N TRP A 38 -8.09 4.97 -2.92
CA TRP A 38 -7.42 5.93 -2.05
C TRP A 38 -8.08 5.99 -0.69
N ALA A 39 -7.31 5.70 0.37
CA ALA A 39 -7.70 5.90 1.75
C ALA A 39 -6.93 7.10 2.29
N LYS A 40 -7.60 8.02 2.97
CA LYS A 40 -7.00 9.27 3.41
C LYS A 40 -6.45 9.21 4.82
N ASN A 41 -6.71 8.13 5.52
CA ASN A 41 -6.18 7.90 6.87
C ASN A 41 -6.19 6.41 7.14
N GLY A 42 -5.60 6.02 8.28
CA GLY A 42 -5.48 4.61 8.62
C GLY A 42 -6.80 3.91 8.87
N LYS A 43 -7.77 4.64 9.43
CA LYS A 43 -9.08 4.05 9.69
C LYS A 43 -9.76 3.67 8.39
N GLU A 44 -9.75 4.58 7.40
CA GLU A 44 -10.30 4.26 6.07
C GLU A 44 -9.54 3.09 5.44
N ALA A 45 -8.22 3.05 5.65
CA ALA A 45 -7.41 1.98 5.06
C ALA A 45 -7.83 0.62 5.61
N VAL A 46 -8.06 0.51 6.92
CA VAL A 46 -8.54 -0.75 7.49
C VAL A 46 -9.88 -1.13 6.90
N GLU A 47 -10.81 -0.16 6.82
CA GLU A 47 -12.13 -0.43 6.27
C GLU A 47 -12.06 -0.93 4.84
N TYR A 48 -11.27 -0.24 4.00
CA TYR A 48 -11.16 -0.62 2.59
C TYR A 48 -10.41 -1.93 2.41
N ALA A 49 -9.43 -2.21 3.27
CA ALA A 49 -8.67 -3.46 3.15
C ALA A 49 -9.58 -4.69 3.25
N PHE A 50 -10.65 -4.59 4.03
CA PHE A 50 -11.53 -5.73 4.23
C PHE A 50 -12.84 -5.64 3.47
N ALA A 51 -13.24 -4.44 3.04
CA ALA A 51 -14.46 -4.28 2.24
C ALA A 51 -14.19 -4.43 0.74
N GLU A 52 -13.04 -3.96 0.26
CA GLU A 52 -12.76 -3.90 -1.17
C GLU A 52 -11.78 -4.96 -1.65
N HIS A 53 -11.19 -5.71 -0.75
CA HIS A 53 -10.28 -6.83 -1.08
C HIS A 53 -9.15 -6.44 -2.03
N PRO A 54 -8.33 -5.42 -1.68
CA PRO A 54 -7.21 -5.07 -2.55
C PRO A 54 -6.17 -6.18 -2.60
N ASP A 55 -5.38 -6.17 -3.66
CA ASP A 55 -4.32 -7.17 -3.85
C ASP A 55 -3.05 -6.78 -3.11
N ALA A 56 -2.87 -5.50 -2.82
CA ALA A 56 -1.74 -5.01 -2.04
C ALA A 56 -2.08 -3.63 -1.48
N VAL A 57 -1.32 -3.20 -0.47
CA VAL A 57 -1.50 -1.91 0.17
C VAL A 57 -0.18 -1.15 0.16
N LEU A 58 -0.24 0.12 -0.25
CA LEU A 58 0.84 1.07 -0.04
C LEU A 58 0.42 1.96 1.12
N MET A 59 1.24 1.99 2.18
CA MET A 59 0.83 2.61 3.44
C MET A 59 1.84 3.66 3.88
N ASP A 60 1.41 4.92 3.97
CA ASP A 60 2.25 5.95 4.57
C ASP A 60 2.28 5.73 6.09
N ILE A 61 3.43 5.93 6.70
CA ILE A 61 3.54 5.80 8.15
C ILE A 61 2.88 6.99 8.86
N LYS A 62 3.12 8.20 8.36
CA LYS A 62 2.63 9.42 9.03
C LYS A 62 1.28 9.83 8.47
N MET A 63 0.22 9.46 9.16
CA MET A 63 -1.15 9.81 8.79
C MET A 63 -1.93 10.23 10.03
N PRO A 64 -2.96 11.08 9.88
CA PRO A 64 -3.82 11.45 11.00
C PRO A 64 -4.75 10.32 11.39
N VAL A 65 -5.37 10.42 12.53
CA VAL A 65 -6.34 9.49 13.10
C VAL A 65 -5.68 8.19 13.54
N MET A 66 -5.06 7.48 12.62
CA MET A 66 -4.37 6.22 12.91
C MET A 66 -3.18 6.16 11.96
N ASP A 67 -1.95 6.10 12.50
CA ASP A 67 -0.77 6.08 11.64
C ASP A 67 -0.60 4.72 10.95
N GLY A 68 0.38 4.66 10.02
CA GLY A 68 0.54 3.48 9.20
C GLY A 68 0.96 2.24 9.98
N ILE A 69 1.75 2.39 11.04
CA ILE A 69 2.16 1.25 11.86
C ILE A 69 0.96 0.67 12.59
N GLU A 70 0.15 1.53 13.20
CA GLU A 70 -1.08 1.10 13.88
C GLU A 70 -2.03 0.42 12.89
N THR A 71 -2.15 1.00 11.70
CA THR A 71 -3.00 0.45 10.66
C THR A 71 -2.54 -0.95 10.25
N LEU A 72 -1.22 -1.10 10.07
CA LEU A 72 -0.64 -2.40 9.71
C LEU A 72 -0.94 -3.44 10.79
N LYS A 73 -0.80 -3.06 12.06
CA LYS A 73 -1.10 -3.98 13.15
C LYS A 73 -2.56 -4.42 13.12
N GLU A 74 -3.48 -3.49 12.85
CA GLU A 74 -4.89 -3.82 12.75
C GLU A 74 -5.17 -4.79 11.59
N ILE A 75 -4.53 -4.56 10.45
CA ILE A 75 -4.68 -5.46 9.32
C ILE A 75 -4.17 -6.85 9.68
N ARG A 76 -3.01 -6.92 10.36
CA ARG A 76 -2.38 -8.20 10.70
C ARG A 76 -3.15 -9.00 11.75
N LEU A 77 -4.02 -8.36 12.52
CA LEU A 77 -4.91 -9.09 13.41
C LEU A 77 -5.89 -9.97 12.66
N ARG A 78 -6.18 -9.64 11.40
CA ARG A 78 -7.17 -10.36 10.61
C ARG A 78 -6.55 -11.17 9.47
N THR A 79 -5.42 -10.74 8.93
CA THR A 79 -4.79 -11.45 7.82
C THR A 79 -3.29 -11.20 7.79
N THR A 80 -2.54 -12.26 7.49
CA THR A 80 -1.10 -12.17 7.25
C THR A 80 -0.79 -12.26 5.76
N GLU A 81 -1.81 -12.42 4.91
CA GLU A 81 -1.64 -12.70 3.49
C GLU A 81 -1.58 -11.46 2.63
N LEU A 82 -2.19 -10.36 3.07
CA LEU A 82 -2.26 -9.14 2.27
C LEU A 82 -0.91 -8.44 2.27
N PRO A 83 -0.27 -8.27 1.09
CA PRO A 83 1.01 -7.55 1.05
C PRO A 83 0.83 -6.08 1.42
N VAL A 84 1.65 -5.60 2.34
CA VAL A 84 1.63 -4.20 2.78
C VAL A 84 3.04 -3.64 2.62
N ILE A 85 3.17 -2.61 1.79
CA ILE A 85 4.45 -1.92 1.55
C ILE A 85 4.36 -0.56 2.23
N MET A 86 5.23 -0.33 3.19
CA MET A 86 5.25 0.92 3.94
C MET A 86 6.06 1.97 3.19
N GLN A 87 5.68 3.23 3.33
CA GLN A 87 6.45 4.33 2.75
C GLN A 87 6.50 5.49 3.74
N THR A 88 7.61 6.21 3.75
CA THR A 88 7.80 7.33 4.67
C THR A 88 8.83 8.31 4.14
N ALA A 89 8.67 9.60 4.50
CA ALA A 89 9.68 10.61 4.24
C ALA A 89 10.87 10.47 5.20
N TYR A 90 10.68 9.72 6.28
CA TYR A 90 11.70 9.61 7.34
C TYR A 90 12.19 8.16 7.42
N ALA A 91 13.44 7.94 7.02
CA ALA A 91 14.02 6.59 6.98
C ALA A 91 14.82 6.28 8.24
N PHE A 92 14.20 6.47 9.41
CA PHE A 92 14.86 6.12 10.65
C PHE A 92 14.82 4.61 10.85
N ASP A 93 15.92 4.05 11.32
CA ASP A 93 16.02 2.62 11.57
C ASP A 93 14.92 2.12 12.50
N THR A 94 14.54 2.92 13.50
CA THR A 94 13.51 2.52 14.44
C THR A 94 12.15 2.35 13.76
N ASP A 95 11.80 3.26 12.83
CA ASP A 95 10.54 3.15 12.10
C ASP A 95 10.53 1.91 11.22
N ARG A 96 11.64 1.67 10.53
CA ARG A 96 11.75 0.50 9.67
C ARG A 96 11.65 -0.79 10.46
N ARG A 97 12.36 -0.86 11.57
CA ARG A 97 12.33 -2.04 12.43
C ARG A 97 10.92 -2.29 12.96
N THR A 98 10.27 -1.23 13.44
CA THR A 98 8.91 -1.34 13.96
C THR A 98 7.94 -1.83 12.89
N ALA A 99 8.07 -1.32 11.66
CA ALA A 99 7.22 -1.74 10.56
C ALA A 99 7.46 -3.21 10.20
N GLU A 100 8.72 -3.62 10.18
CA GLU A 100 9.06 -5.01 9.88
C GLU A 100 8.54 -5.95 10.95
N GLU A 101 8.67 -5.57 12.21
CA GLU A 101 8.15 -6.36 13.32
C GLU A 101 6.63 -6.44 13.28
N ALA A 102 5.98 -5.40 12.81
CA ALA A 102 4.51 -5.39 12.67
C ALA A 102 4.04 -6.20 11.46
N GLY A 103 4.94 -6.64 10.60
CA GLY A 103 4.62 -7.55 9.52
C GLY A 103 4.47 -6.93 8.15
N CYS A 104 5.19 -5.83 7.85
CA CYS A 104 5.16 -5.26 6.50
C CYS A 104 5.98 -6.14 5.55
N ASN A 105 5.65 -6.04 4.26
CA ASN A 105 6.32 -6.82 3.22
C ASN A 105 7.39 -6.01 2.50
N GLY A 106 7.36 -4.69 2.63
CA GLY A 106 8.36 -3.84 2.02
C GLY A 106 8.38 -2.49 2.69
N PHE A 107 9.47 -1.74 2.47
CA PHE A 107 9.66 -0.43 3.07
C PHE A 107 10.36 0.46 2.08
N ILE A 108 9.74 1.59 1.74
CA ILE A 108 10.26 2.53 0.76
C ILE A 108 10.40 3.90 1.41
N THR A 109 11.55 4.55 1.19
CA THR A 109 11.77 5.91 1.64
C THR A 109 11.37 6.87 0.52
N LYS A 110 10.60 7.89 0.85
CA LYS A 110 10.23 8.92 -0.14
C LYS A 110 11.44 9.77 -0.49
N PRO A 111 11.55 10.25 -1.72
CA PRO A 111 10.56 10.14 -2.80
C PRO A 111 10.50 8.73 -3.36
N VAL A 112 9.28 8.28 -3.65
CA VAL A 112 9.06 6.93 -4.14
C VAL A 112 9.63 6.80 -5.55
N MET A 113 10.56 5.86 -5.73
CA MET A 113 11.14 5.61 -7.04
C MET A 113 10.31 4.55 -7.74
N PRO A 114 9.82 4.82 -8.96
CA PRO A 114 8.96 3.87 -9.66
C PRO A 114 9.54 2.47 -9.78
N ARG A 115 10.85 2.38 -10.04
CA ARG A 115 11.50 1.07 -10.18
C ARG A 115 11.42 0.26 -8.90
N GLU A 116 11.69 0.89 -7.77
CA GLU A 116 11.67 0.20 -6.48
C GLU A 116 10.26 -0.25 -6.13
N LEU A 117 9.29 0.64 -6.33
CA LEU A 117 7.90 0.33 -6.05
C LEU A 117 7.42 -0.84 -6.90
N LYS A 118 7.71 -0.80 -8.20
CA LYS A 118 7.29 -1.87 -9.10
C LYS A 118 7.97 -3.19 -8.77
N MET A 119 9.21 -3.15 -8.29
CA MET A 119 9.90 -4.35 -7.87
C MET A 119 9.15 -5.07 -6.75
N TYR A 120 8.70 -4.32 -5.74
CA TYR A 120 7.91 -4.91 -4.67
C TYR A 120 6.58 -5.45 -5.17
N LEU A 121 5.88 -4.69 -6.01
CA LEU A 121 4.58 -5.13 -6.52
C LEU A 121 4.71 -6.37 -7.40
N ASP A 122 5.74 -6.43 -8.24
CA ASP A 122 5.98 -7.62 -9.05
C ASP A 122 6.25 -8.84 -8.17
N LYS A 123 7.00 -8.64 -7.09
CA LYS A 123 7.35 -9.74 -6.20
C LYS A 123 6.11 -10.37 -5.56
N TYR A 124 5.12 -9.56 -5.20
CA TYR A 124 3.96 -10.04 -4.44
C TYR A 124 2.72 -10.27 -5.30
N LEU A 125 2.65 -9.70 -6.50
CA LEU A 125 1.45 -9.78 -7.34
C LEU A 125 1.64 -10.57 -8.62
N LYS A 126 2.84 -11.04 -8.89
CA LYS A 126 3.11 -11.81 -10.12
C LYS A 126 3.79 -13.13 -9.87
#